data_51bbe6c2ffa78b3829e0cd17404f1a24
#
_entry.id   51bbe6c2ffa78b3829e0cd17404f1a24
#
_cell.length_a   1.000
_cell.length_b   1.000
_cell.length_c   1.000
_cell.angle_alpha   90.00
_cell.angle_beta   90.00
_cell.angle_gamma   90.00
#
_symmetry.space_group_name_H-M   'P 1'
#
loop_
_entity.id
_entity.type
_entity.pdbx_description
1 polymer ?
#
loop_
_entity_poly.entity_id
_entity_poly.type
_entity_poly.pdbx_seq_one_letter_code
_entity_poly.pdbx_strand_id
1 'polypeptide(L)'
;MYYDPSVHPYHHYQRPPTYNEERQPGYEPLPQLTKQGLASPSSNNAGSREFKDYGPKPFVANINEATKQNDTFRTALWTGEHLQLTLMSIDVGEDIGLEMHPNLDQFLRIEQGQGKVQMGKRKDSLNYEREVYDDYAVFIPAGTWHNLTNTGDVPIKLYSIYAPPNHPFGTVHETKEDAIAEEEGERNRNSAVFGKTPDEWVKYTEFLVNEGLEDVERGINATHILQEFILMGVLVGKGYSPEKAYEIVEDWERTGQSKLLQQSKNM
;
A
#
# COMPACT_ATOMS: atom_id res chain seq x y z
N MET A 1 30.73 18.45 34.59
CA MET A 1 29.48 18.92 35.17
C MET A 1 28.66 17.70 35.52
N TYR A 2 28.50 17.39 36.80
CA TYR A 2 27.74 16.24 37.27
C TYR A 2 26.28 16.60 37.28
N TYR A 3 25.44 15.71 36.71
CA TYR A 3 23.97 15.84 36.71
C TYR A 3 23.44 15.31 38.04
N ASP A 4 22.74 16.18 38.80
CA ASP A 4 22.10 15.82 40.07
C ASP A 4 20.63 15.40 39.77
N PRO A 5 20.21 14.13 40.06
CA PRO A 5 18.90 13.65 39.75
C PRO A 5 17.80 14.03 40.75
N SER A 6 18.04 14.88 41.74
CA SER A 6 17.12 15.10 42.86
C SER A 6 16.27 16.37 42.78
N VAL A 7 16.22 17.08 41.65
CA VAL A 7 15.42 18.31 41.51
C VAL A 7 14.43 18.19 40.35
N HIS A 8 13.34 17.48 40.53
CA HIS A 8 12.13 17.67 39.75
C HIS A 8 11.03 18.20 40.65
N PRO A 9 10.52 19.45 40.42
CA PRO A 9 9.33 19.91 41.07
C PRO A 9 8.12 19.17 40.48
N TYR A 10 7.45 18.37 41.32
CA TYR A 10 6.14 17.82 40.98
C TYR A 10 5.15 18.95 40.77
N HIS A 11 4.78 19.21 39.51
CA HIS A 11 3.60 19.99 39.21
C HIS A 11 2.35 19.21 39.64
N HIS A 12 1.64 19.68 40.62
CA HIS A 12 0.30 19.20 40.97
C HIS A 12 -0.59 19.32 39.73
N TYR A 13 -0.99 18.19 39.16
CA TYR A 13 -2.07 18.14 38.21
C TYR A 13 -3.35 18.63 38.90
N GLN A 14 -3.76 19.83 38.60
CA GLN A 14 -5.12 20.32 38.92
C GLN A 14 -6.08 19.49 38.04
N ARG A 15 -7.10 18.88 38.68
CA ARG A 15 -8.18 18.21 37.96
C ARG A 15 -8.78 19.18 36.95
N PRO A 16 -9.00 18.75 35.70
CA PRO A 16 -9.72 19.57 34.73
C PRO A 16 -11.15 19.85 35.27
N PRO A 17 -11.73 21.01 34.95
CA PRO A 17 -13.08 21.36 35.37
C PRO A 17 -14.07 20.31 34.86
N THR A 18 -15.01 19.92 35.70
CA THR A 18 -16.14 19.06 35.34
C THR A 18 -16.93 19.74 34.22
N TYR A 19 -16.92 19.11 33.05
CA TYR A 19 -17.80 19.53 31.96
C TYR A 19 -19.25 19.24 32.37
N ASN A 20 -20.07 20.26 32.38
CA ASN A 20 -21.53 20.09 32.42
C ASN A 20 -21.99 19.38 31.15
N GLU A 21 -22.64 18.25 31.32
CA GLU A 21 -23.35 17.57 30.26
C GLU A 21 -24.54 18.38 29.77
N GLU A 22 -24.32 19.31 28.87
CA GLU A 22 -25.41 19.80 28.02
C GLU A 22 -25.60 18.79 26.90
N ARG A 23 -26.76 18.10 26.92
CA ARG A 23 -27.17 17.11 25.91
C ARG A 23 -27.12 17.75 24.52
N GLN A 24 -26.21 17.33 23.69
CA GLN A 24 -26.30 17.57 22.26
C GLN A 24 -27.41 16.67 21.69
N PRO A 25 -28.37 17.21 20.93
CA PRO A 25 -29.41 16.37 20.31
C PRO A 25 -28.83 15.58 19.17
N GLY A 26 -28.95 14.26 19.22
CA GLY A 26 -28.70 13.37 18.08
C GLY A 26 -27.61 12.31 18.27
N TYR A 27 -27.11 12.09 19.46
CA TYR A 27 -26.18 10.99 19.74
C TYR A 27 -26.96 9.71 20.06
N GLU A 28 -27.15 8.83 19.09
CA GLU A 28 -27.54 7.45 19.39
C GLU A 28 -26.34 6.73 20.00
N PRO A 29 -26.50 6.04 21.15
CA PRO A 29 -25.39 5.28 21.71
C PRO A 29 -25.05 4.12 20.76
N LEU A 30 -23.78 4.12 20.32
CA LEU A 30 -23.21 3.07 19.49
C LEU A 30 -23.37 1.73 20.20
N PRO A 31 -23.63 0.62 19.45
CA PRO A 31 -23.63 -0.70 20.04
C PRO A 31 -22.26 -0.98 20.66
N GLN A 32 -22.19 -0.98 21.98
CA GLN A 32 -21.02 -1.47 22.70
C GLN A 32 -20.92 -2.96 22.42
N LEU A 33 -19.77 -3.44 21.99
CA LEU A 33 -19.40 -4.85 22.11
C LEU A 33 -19.27 -5.16 23.60
N THR A 34 -20.41 -5.34 24.27
CA THR A 34 -20.44 -5.76 25.65
C THR A 34 -20.02 -7.22 25.73
N LYS A 35 -19.54 -7.64 26.91
CA LYS A 35 -19.26 -9.06 27.20
C LYS A 35 -20.40 -10.02 26.81
N GLN A 36 -21.62 -9.53 26.58
CA GLN A 36 -22.76 -10.29 26.09
C GLN A 36 -22.76 -10.53 24.58
N GLY A 37 -22.04 -9.72 23.79
CA GLY A 37 -21.77 -9.99 22.36
C GLY A 37 -20.65 -11.03 22.18
N LEU A 38 -19.87 -11.25 23.22
CA LEU A 38 -18.83 -12.29 23.34
C LEU A 38 -19.28 -13.47 24.21
N ALA A 39 -20.58 -13.57 24.51
CA ALA A 39 -21.10 -14.73 25.25
C ALA A 39 -20.87 -15.99 24.43
N SER A 40 -20.10 -16.91 24.97
CA SER A 40 -19.86 -18.24 24.44
C SER A 40 -21.19 -18.91 24.06
N PRO A 41 -21.40 -19.30 22.81
CA PRO A 41 -22.43 -20.28 22.52
C PRO A 41 -21.90 -21.62 22.98
N SER A 42 -22.54 -22.20 23.97
CA SER A 42 -22.46 -23.65 24.17
C SER A 42 -23.12 -24.32 22.98
N SER A 43 -22.35 -24.65 21.95
CA SER A 43 -22.56 -25.80 21.04
C SER A 43 -21.60 -25.67 19.84
N ASN A 44 -20.78 -26.67 19.69
CA ASN A 44 -20.09 -27.19 18.53
C ASN A 44 -20.42 -26.52 17.17
N ASN A 45 -19.77 -25.40 16.88
CA ASN A 45 -19.46 -24.95 15.54
C ASN A 45 -18.25 -24.01 15.67
N ALA A 46 -17.06 -24.52 15.34
CA ALA A 46 -15.86 -23.75 15.15
C ALA A 46 -16.00 -23.00 13.81
N GLY A 47 -16.84 -21.99 13.78
CA GLY A 47 -16.88 -21.01 12.70
C GLY A 47 -15.95 -19.87 13.08
N SER A 48 -14.91 -19.61 12.29
CA SER A 48 -14.10 -18.41 12.37
C SER A 48 -15.02 -17.19 12.43
N ARG A 49 -14.79 -16.28 13.36
CA ARG A 49 -15.52 -15.01 13.40
C ARG A 49 -15.00 -14.15 12.25
N GLU A 50 -15.87 -13.89 11.31
CA GLU A 50 -15.59 -12.97 10.21
C GLU A 50 -15.56 -11.54 10.75
N PHE A 51 -14.37 -10.95 10.85
CA PHE A 51 -14.21 -9.53 11.12
C PHE A 51 -14.51 -8.72 9.88
N LYS A 52 -15.02 -7.50 10.06
CA LYS A 52 -15.25 -6.54 8.99
C LYS A 52 -14.62 -5.20 9.32
N ASP A 53 -14.42 -4.36 8.32
CA ASP A 53 -13.97 -2.99 8.49
C ASP A 53 -15.11 -2.10 9.04
N TYR A 54 -14.91 -1.51 10.21
CA TYR A 54 -15.88 -0.65 10.89
C TYR A 54 -15.66 0.84 10.61
N GLY A 55 -14.60 1.19 9.86
CA GLY A 55 -14.33 2.57 9.48
C GLY A 55 -15.38 3.16 8.53
N PRO A 56 -15.39 4.49 8.33
CA PRO A 56 -14.67 5.49 9.11
C PRO A 56 -15.44 5.97 10.37
N LYS A 57 -16.45 5.24 10.80
CA LYS A 57 -17.29 5.61 11.96
C LYS A 57 -16.53 5.42 13.28
N PRO A 58 -16.89 6.21 14.34
CA PRO A 58 -16.34 5.94 15.67
C PRO A 58 -16.57 4.49 16.09
N PHE A 59 -15.52 3.85 16.59
CA PHE A 59 -15.54 2.43 16.95
C PHE A 59 -14.70 2.18 18.20
N VAL A 60 -15.17 1.29 19.06
CA VAL A 60 -14.46 0.85 20.27
C VAL A 60 -14.47 -0.66 20.33
N ALA A 61 -13.30 -1.26 20.49
CA ALA A 61 -13.14 -2.70 20.60
C ALA A 61 -12.09 -3.06 21.68
N ASN A 62 -12.20 -4.27 22.22
CA ASN A 62 -11.06 -4.90 22.90
C ASN A 62 -10.09 -5.40 21.82
N ILE A 63 -9.06 -4.60 21.55
CA ILE A 63 -8.14 -4.90 20.46
C ILE A 63 -7.31 -6.16 20.70
N ASN A 64 -6.95 -6.46 21.94
CA ASN A 64 -6.23 -7.68 22.28
C ASN A 64 -7.07 -8.93 21.95
N GLU A 65 -8.35 -8.94 22.37
CA GLU A 65 -9.26 -10.05 22.04
C GLU A 65 -9.51 -10.16 20.53
N ALA A 66 -9.75 -9.07 19.85
CA ALA A 66 -9.95 -9.06 18.41
C ALA A 66 -8.73 -9.61 17.67
N THR A 67 -7.52 -9.16 18.05
CA THR A 67 -6.26 -9.62 17.45
C THR A 67 -6.04 -11.11 17.65
N LYS A 68 -6.25 -11.63 18.87
CA LYS A 68 -6.07 -13.06 19.16
C LYS A 68 -7.10 -13.97 18.50
N GLN A 69 -8.29 -13.44 18.19
CA GLN A 69 -9.35 -14.17 17.50
C GLN A 69 -9.26 -14.11 15.97
N ASN A 70 -8.38 -13.27 15.43
CA ASN A 70 -8.17 -13.20 13.98
C ASN A 70 -7.32 -14.37 13.51
N ASP A 71 -7.83 -15.15 12.55
CA ASP A 71 -7.13 -16.29 11.96
C ASP A 71 -6.69 -16.04 10.52
N THR A 72 -7.09 -14.92 9.91
CA THR A 72 -6.68 -14.53 8.56
C THR A 72 -5.27 -13.93 8.56
N PHE A 73 -4.57 -14.03 7.45
CA PHE A 73 -3.27 -13.38 7.30
C PHE A 73 -3.36 -11.87 7.52
N ARG A 74 -4.40 -11.20 6.95
CA ARG A 74 -4.67 -9.77 7.18
C ARG A 74 -6.16 -9.46 7.07
N THR A 75 -6.69 -8.72 8.02
CA THR A 75 -8.06 -8.19 7.97
C THR A 75 -8.07 -6.73 8.40
N ALA A 76 -8.56 -5.82 7.54
CA ALA A 76 -8.82 -4.44 7.93
C ALA A 76 -9.96 -4.40 8.94
N LEU A 77 -9.68 -3.89 10.15
CA LEU A 77 -10.67 -3.75 11.21
C LEU A 77 -11.28 -2.35 11.24
N TRP A 78 -10.48 -1.34 10.93
CA TRP A 78 -10.95 0.04 10.89
C TRP A 78 -10.10 0.87 9.93
N THR A 79 -10.75 1.53 8.96
CA THR A 79 -10.12 2.40 7.97
C THR A 79 -10.72 3.80 8.04
N GLY A 80 -9.91 4.78 8.37
CA GLY A 80 -10.25 6.22 8.37
C GLY A 80 -9.50 6.99 7.29
N GLU A 81 -9.56 8.31 7.35
CA GLU A 81 -8.88 9.19 6.39
C GLU A 81 -7.36 9.18 6.57
N HIS A 82 -6.87 9.12 7.81
CA HIS A 82 -5.45 9.31 8.14
C HIS A 82 -4.83 8.11 8.84
N LEU A 83 -5.61 7.08 9.11
CA LEU A 83 -5.17 5.92 9.87
C LEU A 83 -5.96 4.68 9.45
N GLN A 84 -5.28 3.55 9.37
CA GLN A 84 -5.90 2.24 9.20
C GLN A 84 -5.36 1.27 10.24
N LEU A 85 -6.25 0.47 10.81
CA LEU A 85 -5.89 -0.63 11.69
C LEU A 85 -6.25 -1.96 11.04
N THR A 86 -5.27 -2.87 10.98
CA THR A 86 -5.45 -4.24 10.49
C THR A 86 -5.06 -5.25 11.55
N LEU A 87 -5.71 -6.40 11.55
CA LEU A 87 -5.35 -7.58 12.33
C LEU A 87 -4.57 -8.54 11.44
N MET A 88 -3.59 -9.25 12.01
CA MET A 88 -2.81 -10.24 11.28
C MET A 88 -2.56 -11.51 12.11
N SER A 89 -2.54 -12.64 11.41
CA SER A 89 -2.07 -13.92 11.90
C SER A 89 -0.95 -14.44 11.01
N ILE A 90 0.23 -14.71 11.59
CA ILE A 90 1.40 -15.19 10.86
C ILE A 90 1.73 -16.58 11.39
N ASP A 91 1.63 -17.57 10.53
CA ASP A 91 1.88 -18.97 10.90
C ASP A 91 3.34 -19.24 11.28
N VAL A 92 3.56 -20.36 11.97
CA VAL A 92 4.90 -20.77 12.43
C VAL A 92 5.85 -20.92 11.23
N GLY A 93 6.99 -20.23 11.28
CA GLY A 93 8.00 -20.21 10.22
C GLY A 93 7.70 -19.25 9.07
N GLU A 94 6.50 -18.65 9.03
CA GLU A 94 6.12 -17.66 8.03
C GLU A 94 6.53 -16.23 8.43
N ASP A 95 6.35 -15.29 7.51
CA ASP A 95 6.67 -13.88 7.71
C ASP A 95 5.64 -12.96 7.02
N ILE A 96 5.72 -11.65 7.32
CA ILE A 96 4.86 -10.64 6.66
C ILE A 96 5.24 -10.36 5.21
N GLY A 97 6.40 -10.85 4.74
CA GLY A 97 7.02 -10.44 3.48
C GLY A 97 7.95 -9.24 3.66
N LEU A 98 9.05 -9.23 2.92
CA LEU A 98 9.98 -8.09 2.93
C LEU A 98 9.38 -6.91 2.17
N GLU A 99 8.93 -5.90 2.89
CA GLU A 99 8.21 -4.74 2.35
C GLU A 99 8.84 -3.40 2.76
N MET A 100 8.43 -2.33 2.08
CA MET A 100 8.79 -0.95 2.40
C MET A 100 7.69 -0.01 1.94
N HIS A 101 7.26 0.88 2.81
CA HIS A 101 6.25 1.90 2.53
C HIS A 101 6.93 3.27 2.42
N PRO A 102 6.95 3.90 1.23
CA PRO A 102 7.73 5.13 1.03
C PRO A 102 7.12 6.36 1.73
N ASN A 103 5.80 6.38 1.93
CA ASN A 103 5.04 7.58 2.29
C ASN A 103 4.17 7.42 3.54
N LEU A 104 4.37 6.37 4.32
CA LEU A 104 3.62 6.16 5.56
C LEU A 104 4.50 5.56 6.64
N ASP A 105 4.16 5.87 7.89
CA ASP A 105 4.70 5.20 9.05
C ASP A 105 3.82 4.01 9.42
N GLN A 106 4.43 2.94 9.93
CA GLN A 106 3.74 1.75 10.36
C GLN A 106 4.10 1.41 11.81
N PHE A 107 3.10 1.01 12.56
CA PHE A 107 3.23 0.51 13.92
C PHE A 107 2.69 -0.91 13.99
N LEU A 108 3.45 -1.83 14.57
CA LEU A 108 3.00 -3.20 14.87
C LEU A 108 2.98 -3.41 16.37
N ARG A 109 1.97 -4.11 16.86
CA ARG A 109 1.97 -4.61 18.22
C ARG A 109 1.65 -6.10 18.25
N ILE A 110 2.49 -6.85 18.92
CA ILE A 110 2.35 -8.30 19.08
C ILE A 110 1.50 -8.57 20.33
N GLU A 111 0.42 -9.29 20.14
CA GLU A 111 -0.51 -9.69 21.22
C GLU A 111 -0.36 -11.17 21.59
N GLN A 112 0.34 -11.95 20.74
CA GLN A 112 0.68 -13.36 21.00
C GLN A 112 1.84 -13.79 20.11
N GLY A 113 2.70 -14.65 20.65
CA GLY A 113 3.77 -15.33 19.92
C GLY A 113 5.11 -14.62 20.00
N GLN A 114 6.09 -15.16 19.29
CA GLN A 114 7.42 -14.56 19.21
C GLN A 114 7.93 -14.54 17.79
N GLY A 115 8.76 -13.55 17.48
CA GLY A 115 9.31 -13.40 16.16
C GLY A 115 10.59 -12.61 16.14
N LYS A 116 11.13 -12.46 14.93
CA LYS A 116 12.30 -11.66 14.65
C LYS A 116 11.95 -10.55 13.68
N VAL A 117 12.19 -9.30 14.10
CA VAL A 117 12.08 -8.12 13.26
C VAL A 117 13.43 -7.81 12.64
N GLN A 118 13.44 -7.57 11.34
CA GLN A 118 14.61 -7.10 10.59
C GLN A 118 14.24 -5.82 9.86
N MET A 119 15.06 -4.76 9.97
CA MET A 119 14.83 -3.47 9.32
C MET A 119 16.12 -2.88 8.75
N GLY A 120 16.00 -2.07 7.68
CA GLY A 120 17.14 -1.38 7.07
C GLY A 120 16.73 -0.34 6.03
N LYS A 121 17.68 0.48 5.64
CA LYS A 121 17.50 1.50 4.59
C LYS A 121 17.54 0.92 3.17
N ARG A 122 18.01 -0.29 3.01
CA ARG A 122 18.16 -0.96 1.71
C ARG A 122 17.62 -2.38 1.80
N LYS A 123 17.00 -2.84 0.72
CA LYS A 123 16.42 -4.19 0.61
C LYS A 123 17.43 -5.31 0.89
N ASP A 124 18.67 -5.09 0.48
CA ASP A 124 19.80 -6.03 0.60
C ASP A 124 20.62 -5.84 1.90
N SER A 125 20.21 -4.96 2.80
CA SER A 125 20.95 -4.62 4.03
C SER A 125 20.01 -4.24 5.17
N LEU A 126 19.47 -5.28 5.84
CA LEU A 126 18.62 -5.15 7.02
C LEU A 126 19.49 -5.25 8.29
N ASN A 127 20.14 -4.16 8.66
CA ASN A 127 21.14 -4.11 9.71
C ASN A 127 20.61 -3.85 11.12
N TYR A 128 19.30 -3.68 11.27
CA TYR A 128 18.62 -3.63 12.55
C TYR A 128 17.85 -4.94 12.74
N GLU A 129 18.21 -5.73 13.73
CA GLU A 129 17.57 -7.00 14.05
C GLU A 129 17.24 -7.08 15.54
N ARG A 130 16.02 -7.51 15.88
CA ARG A 130 15.55 -7.71 17.26
C ARG A 130 14.59 -8.87 17.35
N GLU A 131 14.72 -9.67 18.40
CA GLU A 131 13.70 -10.59 18.83
C GLU A 131 12.55 -9.81 19.49
N VAL A 132 11.33 -10.24 19.24
CA VAL A 132 10.09 -9.63 19.71
C VAL A 132 9.13 -10.71 20.26
N TYR A 133 8.36 -10.33 21.25
CA TYR A 133 7.47 -11.21 22.00
C TYR A 133 6.13 -10.53 22.26
N ASP A 134 5.22 -11.20 22.98
CA ASP A 134 3.98 -10.60 23.48
C ASP A 134 4.26 -9.23 24.10
N ASP A 135 3.35 -8.27 23.86
CA ASP A 135 3.42 -6.89 24.33
C ASP A 135 4.51 -6.00 23.69
N TYR A 136 5.31 -6.54 22.77
CA TYR A 136 6.28 -5.73 22.02
C TYR A 136 5.61 -4.87 20.96
N ALA A 137 6.11 -3.64 20.84
CA ALA A 137 5.74 -2.71 19.79
C ALA A 137 6.92 -2.48 18.84
N VAL A 138 6.63 -2.43 17.55
CA VAL A 138 7.59 -2.14 16.49
C VAL A 138 7.17 -0.86 15.78
N PHE A 139 8.09 0.10 15.67
CA PHE A 139 7.88 1.36 14.98
C PHE A 139 8.70 1.37 13.70
N ILE A 140 8.05 1.54 12.58
CA ILE A 140 8.64 1.45 11.24
C ILE A 140 8.43 2.79 10.53
N PRO A 141 9.48 3.63 10.46
CA PRO A 141 9.40 4.90 9.74
C PRO A 141 9.27 4.70 8.22
N ALA A 142 8.61 5.61 7.56
CA ALA A 142 8.50 5.67 6.10
C ALA A 142 9.88 5.46 5.43
N GLY A 143 9.88 4.72 4.32
CA GLY A 143 11.09 4.38 3.56
C GLY A 143 12.02 3.37 4.22
N THR A 144 11.54 2.63 5.24
CA THR A 144 12.32 1.59 5.91
C THR A 144 11.90 0.21 5.42
N TRP A 145 12.84 -0.54 4.82
CA TRP A 145 12.66 -1.95 4.51
C TRP A 145 12.55 -2.75 5.81
N HIS A 146 11.56 -3.61 5.88
CA HIS A 146 11.31 -4.38 7.09
C HIS A 146 10.66 -5.73 6.80
N ASN A 147 10.87 -6.67 7.73
CA ASN A 147 10.21 -7.96 7.78
C ASN A 147 10.02 -8.37 9.24
N LEU A 148 8.98 -9.13 9.50
CA LEU A 148 8.74 -9.82 10.77
C LEU A 148 8.52 -11.30 10.47
N THR A 149 9.41 -12.14 10.97
CA THR A 149 9.34 -13.59 10.82
C THR A 149 8.88 -14.22 12.12
N ASN A 150 7.95 -15.16 12.05
CA ASN A 150 7.55 -15.98 13.20
C ASN A 150 8.64 -17.02 13.48
N THR A 151 9.32 -16.88 14.62
CA THR A 151 10.38 -17.80 15.09
C THR A 151 9.91 -18.68 16.26
N GLY A 152 8.63 -18.56 16.64
CA GLY A 152 8.02 -19.31 17.71
C GLY A 152 7.41 -20.63 17.28
N ASP A 153 6.63 -21.21 18.17
CA ASP A 153 5.92 -22.49 18.02
C ASP A 153 4.38 -22.33 17.95
N VAL A 154 3.91 -21.09 17.96
CA VAL A 154 2.50 -20.71 17.80
C VAL A 154 2.39 -19.56 16.79
N PRO A 155 1.22 -19.35 16.14
CA PRO A 155 1.03 -18.20 15.28
C PRO A 155 1.26 -16.87 16.01
N ILE A 156 1.95 -15.94 15.36
CA ILE A 156 1.99 -14.56 15.83
C ILE A 156 0.64 -13.92 15.55
N LYS A 157 0.04 -13.36 16.60
CA LYS A 157 -1.15 -12.53 16.49
C LYS A 157 -0.75 -11.09 16.77
N LEU A 158 -0.95 -10.21 15.80
CA LEU A 158 -0.60 -8.82 15.90
C LEU A 158 -1.66 -7.91 15.28
N TYR A 159 -1.66 -6.66 15.68
CA TYR A 159 -2.32 -5.62 14.88
C TYR A 159 -1.29 -4.64 14.33
N SER A 160 -1.61 -4.12 13.16
CA SER A 160 -0.82 -3.10 12.49
C SER A 160 -1.62 -1.82 12.35
N ILE A 161 -0.95 -0.67 12.51
CA ILE A 161 -1.50 0.65 12.25
C ILE A 161 -0.66 1.28 11.14
N TYR A 162 -1.33 1.71 10.08
CA TYR A 162 -0.76 2.46 8.97
C TYR A 162 -1.21 3.91 9.02
N ALA A 163 -0.32 4.85 8.84
CA ALA A 163 -0.61 6.28 8.83
C ALA A 163 0.15 6.97 7.68
N PRO A 164 -0.56 7.32 6.59
CA PRO A 164 -1.99 7.11 6.27
C PRO A 164 -2.35 5.63 5.96
N PRO A 165 -3.63 5.32 5.64
CA PRO A 165 -4.08 3.99 5.23
C PRO A 165 -3.27 3.41 4.07
N ASN A 166 -2.99 2.10 4.12
CA ASN A 166 -2.21 1.39 3.11
C ASN A 166 -3.04 0.45 2.23
N HIS A 167 -4.11 -0.11 2.76
CA HIS A 167 -4.92 -1.10 2.05
C HIS A 167 -6.31 -0.53 1.75
N PRO A 168 -7.01 -1.03 0.72
CA PRO A 168 -8.40 -0.69 0.46
C PRO A 168 -9.30 -0.92 1.69
N PHE A 169 -10.40 -0.17 1.76
CA PHE A 169 -11.43 -0.40 2.78
C PHE A 169 -11.96 -1.83 2.68
N GLY A 170 -12.06 -2.52 3.81
CA GLY A 170 -12.62 -3.86 3.88
C GLY A 170 -11.68 -4.98 3.39
N THR A 171 -10.37 -4.71 3.20
CA THR A 171 -9.38 -5.74 2.82
C THR A 171 -9.40 -6.92 3.77
N VAL A 172 -9.52 -8.13 3.21
CA VAL A 172 -9.35 -9.41 3.89
C VAL A 172 -8.48 -10.30 3.01
N HIS A 173 -7.34 -10.74 3.54
CA HIS A 173 -6.49 -11.77 2.95
C HIS A 173 -6.53 -12.98 3.86
N GLU A 174 -7.13 -14.06 3.40
CA GLU A 174 -7.18 -15.31 4.17
C GLU A 174 -5.78 -15.88 4.36
N THR A 175 -4.96 -15.82 3.31
CA THR A 175 -3.60 -16.32 3.26
C THR A 175 -2.60 -15.25 2.85
N LYS A 176 -1.32 -15.53 3.02
CA LYS A 176 -0.22 -14.69 2.53
C LYS A 176 -0.22 -14.60 1.00
N GLU A 177 -0.55 -15.69 0.33
CA GLU A 177 -0.65 -15.77 -1.12
C GLU A 177 -1.71 -14.80 -1.68
N ASP A 178 -2.85 -14.66 -0.99
CA ASP A 178 -3.89 -13.69 -1.36
C ASP A 178 -3.35 -12.25 -1.29
N ALA A 179 -2.59 -11.93 -0.24
CA ALA A 179 -1.95 -10.62 -0.09
C ALA A 179 -0.95 -10.35 -1.22
N ILE A 180 -0.10 -11.31 -1.55
CA ILE A 180 0.88 -11.20 -2.64
C ILE A 180 0.16 -11.02 -3.99
N ALA A 181 -0.88 -11.79 -4.25
CA ALA A 181 -1.65 -11.71 -5.49
C ALA A 181 -2.33 -10.33 -5.67
N GLU A 182 -2.88 -9.76 -4.58
CA GLU A 182 -3.47 -8.41 -4.63
C GLU A 182 -2.41 -7.34 -4.89
N GLU A 183 -1.27 -7.39 -4.19
CA GLU A 183 -0.16 -6.45 -4.38
C GLU A 183 0.43 -6.50 -5.79
N GLU A 184 0.56 -7.70 -6.38
CA GLU A 184 0.98 -7.86 -7.78
C GLU A 184 -0.06 -7.31 -8.74
N GLY A 185 -1.34 -7.55 -8.48
CA GLY A 185 -2.44 -6.98 -9.24
C GLY A 185 -2.47 -5.44 -9.17
N GLU A 186 -2.18 -4.85 -8.01
CA GLU A 186 -2.07 -3.40 -7.84
C GLU A 186 -0.84 -2.81 -8.51
N ARG A 187 0.32 -3.46 -8.41
CA ARG A 187 1.54 -3.06 -9.14
C ARG A 187 1.28 -3.06 -10.65
N ASN A 188 0.62 -4.08 -11.17
CA ASN A 188 0.26 -4.15 -12.58
C ASN A 188 -0.74 -3.05 -12.97
N ARG A 189 -1.75 -2.76 -12.15
CA ARG A 189 -2.69 -1.65 -12.37
C ARG A 189 -2.01 -0.28 -12.28
N ASN A 190 -1.13 -0.08 -11.27
CA ASN A 190 -0.40 1.19 -11.08
C ASN A 190 0.71 1.40 -12.12
N SER A 191 1.21 0.35 -12.76
CA SER A 191 2.12 0.44 -13.89
C SER A 191 1.40 0.74 -15.21
N ALA A 192 0.07 0.60 -15.25
CA ALA A 192 -0.72 0.90 -16.42
C ALA A 192 -0.87 2.41 -16.62
N VAL A 193 -0.37 2.92 -17.74
CA VAL A 193 -0.56 4.30 -18.19
C VAL A 193 -1.64 4.29 -19.26
N PHE A 194 -2.68 5.11 -19.11
CA PHE A 194 -3.85 5.10 -20.01
C PHE A 194 -4.44 3.71 -20.26
N GLY A 195 -4.48 2.87 -19.20
CA GLY A 195 -5.11 1.56 -19.23
C GLY A 195 -4.28 0.43 -19.85
N LYS A 196 -3.00 0.65 -20.14
CA LYS A 196 -2.07 -0.37 -20.64
C LYS A 196 -0.83 -0.47 -19.77
N THR A 197 -0.36 -1.68 -19.52
CA THR A 197 0.96 -1.94 -18.91
C THR A 197 2.09 -1.56 -19.86
N PRO A 198 3.33 -1.40 -19.39
CA PRO A 198 4.48 -1.13 -20.26
C PRO A 198 4.61 -2.12 -21.42
N ASP A 199 4.46 -3.41 -21.17
CA ASP A 199 4.55 -4.45 -22.22
C ASP A 199 3.39 -4.38 -23.22
N GLU A 200 2.19 -4.04 -22.77
CA GLU A 200 1.06 -3.81 -23.66
C GLU A 200 1.25 -2.56 -24.52
N TRP A 201 1.90 -1.50 -23.99
CA TRP A 201 2.26 -0.33 -24.77
C TRP A 201 3.30 -0.67 -25.82
N VAL A 202 4.34 -1.45 -25.49
CA VAL A 202 5.35 -1.91 -26.46
C VAL A 202 4.68 -2.65 -27.61
N LYS A 203 3.81 -3.62 -27.31
CA LYS A 203 3.06 -4.37 -28.34
C LYS A 203 2.10 -3.47 -29.13
N TYR A 204 1.43 -2.54 -28.45
CA TYR A 204 0.48 -1.64 -29.10
C TYR A 204 1.16 -0.67 -30.08
N THR A 205 2.41 -0.31 -29.82
CA THR A 205 3.20 0.60 -30.68
C THR A 205 4.17 -0.13 -31.61
N GLU A 206 4.13 -1.47 -31.68
CA GLU A 206 5.01 -2.29 -32.51
C GLU A 206 4.95 -1.89 -33.99
N PHE A 207 3.76 -1.53 -34.49
CA PHE A 207 3.57 -1.01 -35.85
C PHE A 207 4.49 0.19 -36.12
N LEU A 208 4.52 1.18 -35.23
CA LEU A 208 5.38 2.35 -35.38
C LEU A 208 6.85 2.00 -35.40
N VAL A 209 7.28 1.07 -34.53
CA VAL A 209 8.68 0.61 -34.49
C VAL A 209 9.08 0.01 -35.86
N ASN A 210 8.21 -0.81 -36.46
CA ASN A 210 8.46 -1.43 -37.74
C ASN A 210 8.58 -0.40 -38.87
N GLU A 211 7.68 0.59 -38.94
CA GLU A 211 7.78 1.71 -39.90
C GLU A 211 9.10 2.47 -39.76
N GLY A 212 9.49 2.79 -38.50
CA GLY A 212 10.77 3.46 -38.24
C GLY A 212 12.00 2.65 -38.63
N LEU A 213 11.96 1.33 -38.48
CA LEU A 213 13.04 0.45 -38.96
C LEU A 213 13.14 0.44 -40.50
N GLU A 214 12.00 0.46 -41.20
CA GLU A 214 11.98 0.60 -42.66
C GLU A 214 12.57 1.91 -43.10
N ASP A 215 12.31 3.02 -42.37
CA ASP A 215 12.91 4.33 -42.69
C ASP A 215 14.42 4.36 -42.48
N VAL A 216 14.92 3.67 -41.44
CA VAL A 216 16.35 3.47 -41.24
C VAL A 216 16.98 2.71 -42.43
N GLU A 217 16.32 1.65 -42.90
CA GLU A 217 16.79 0.87 -44.08
C GLU A 217 16.79 1.69 -45.38
N ARG A 218 15.84 2.63 -45.54
CA ARG A 218 15.77 3.56 -46.63
C ARG A 218 16.85 4.67 -46.56
N GLY A 219 17.59 4.73 -45.45
CA GLY A 219 18.65 5.71 -45.22
C GLY A 219 18.13 7.09 -44.81
N ILE A 220 16.93 7.17 -44.29
CA ILE A 220 16.35 8.41 -43.77
C ILE A 220 17.16 8.85 -42.54
N ASN A 221 17.35 10.14 -42.39
CA ASN A 221 18.13 10.74 -41.32
C ASN A 221 17.50 10.48 -39.97
N ALA A 222 18.30 10.00 -39.03
CA ALA A 222 17.85 9.63 -37.69
C ALA A 222 17.15 10.76 -36.91
N THR A 223 17.56 12.03 -37.13
CA THR A 223 16.89 13.17 -36.48
C THR A 223 15.46 13.33 -37.01
N HIS A 224 15.24 13.12 -38.29
CA HIS A 224 13.92 13.16 -38.89
C HIS A 224 13.03 12.04 -38.33
N ILE A 225 13.50 10.80 -38.37
CA ILE A 225 12.80 9.62 -37.82
C ILE A 225 12.39 9.87 -36.37
N LEU A 226 13.32 10.29 -35.50
CA LEU A 226 13.03 10.55 -34.10
C LEU A 226 11.99 11.66 -33.91
N GLN A 227 11.99 12.72 -34.71
CA GLN A 227 10.98 13.79 -34.63
C GLN A 227 9.59 13.29 -35.00
N GLU A 228 9.46 12.50 -36.05
CA GLU A 228 8.20 11.92 -36.48
C GLU A 228 7.65 10.97 -35.42
N PHE A 229 8.47 10.05 -34.94
CA PHE A 229 8.02 9.04 -33.97
C PHE A 229 7.71 9.62 -32.58
N ILE A 230 8.38 10.71 -32.17
CA ILE A 230 7.99 11.47 -30.98
C ILE A 230 6.59 12.09 -31.15
N LEU A 231 6.30 12.68 -32.31
CA LEU A 231 4.98 13.25 -32.60
C LEU A 231 3.89 12.15 -32.64
N MET A 232 4.19 11.03 -33.28
CA MET A 232 3.29 9.86 -33.30
C MET A 232 3.01 9.37 -31.89
N GLY A 233 4.04 9.24 -31.03
CA GLY A 233 3.88 8.89 -29.62
C GLY A 233 3.00 9.86 -28.85
N VAL A 234 3.09 11.15 -29.09
CA VAL A 234 2.21 12.17 -28.48
C VAL A 234 0.75 11.97 -28.93
N LEU A 235 0.51 11.66 -30.20
CA LEU A 235 -0.84 11.40 -30.71
C LEU A 235 -1.43 10.12 -30.13
N VAL A 236 -0.63 9.06 -30.04
CA VAL A 236 -1.05 7.80 -29.39
C VAL A 236 -1.40 8.04 -27.92
N GLY A 237 -0.61 8.82 -27.18
CA GLY A 237 -0.90 9.24 -25.81
C GLY A 237 -2.17 10.10 -25.68
N LYS A 238 -2.65 10.71 -26.77
CA LYS A 238 -3.93 11.42 -26.85
C LYS A 238 -5.11 10.55 -27.29
N GLY A 239 -4.87 9.24 -27.49
CA GLY A 239 -5.92 8.27 -27.81
C GLY A 239 -6.10 7.94 -29.29
N TYR A 240 -5.22 8.42 -30.18
CA TYR A 240 -5.20 7.94 -31.56
C TYR A 240 -4.61 6.52 -31.63
N SER A 241 -5.05 5.70 -32.60
CA SER A 241 -4.36 4.44 -32.87
C SER A 241 -2.96 4.69 -33.45
N PRO A 242 -2.01 3.77 -33.33
CA PRO A 242 -0.68 3.92 -33.93
C PRO A 242 -0.72 4.20 -35.43
N GLU A 243 -1.56 3.48 -36.18
CA GLU A 243 -1.74 3.66 -37.62
C GLU A 243 -2.28 5.06 -37.94
N LYS A 244 -3.25 5.53 -37.13
CA LYS A 244 -3.81 6.88 -37.37
C LYS A 244 -2.83 7.97 -36.99
N ALA A 245 -2.01 7.78 -35.97
CA ALA A 245 -0.96 8.69 -35.57
C ALA A 245 0.10 8.81 -36.70
N TYR A 246 0.49 7.69 -37.31
CA TYR A 246 1.37 7.60 -38.44
C TYR A 246 0.80 8.40 -39.65
N GLU A 247 -0.42 8.09 -40.11
CA GLU A 247 -1.09 8.81 -41.20
C GLU A 247 -1.10 10.32 -40.99
N ILE A 248 -1.38 10.80 -39.78
CA ILE A 248 -1.46 12.23 -39.45
C ILE A 248 -0.09 12.89 -39.54
N VAL A 249 0.97 12.29 -39.02
CA VAL A 249 2.31 12.87 -39.02
C VAL A 249 2.88 12.91 -40.46
N GLU A 250 2.72 11.83 -41.20
CA GLU A 250 3.05 11.77 -42.63
C GLU A 250 2.32 12.86 -43.47
N ASP A 251 1.01 13.05 -43.15
CA ASP A 251 0.23 14.10 -43.84
C ASP A 251 0.76 15.51 -43.49
N TRP A 252 1.16 15.77 -42.27
CA TRP A 252 1.75 17.02 -41.84
C TRP A 252 3.07 17.32 -42.58
N GLU A 253 3.89 16.30 -42.78
CA GLU A 253 5.10 16.44 -43.59
C GLU A 253 4.77 16.67 -45.05
N ARG A 254 3.99 15.80 -45.65
CA ARG A 254 3.62 15.83 -47.07
C ARG A 254 2.94 17.13 -47.49
N THR A 255 2.06 17.67 -46.65
CA THR A 255 1.31 18.91 -46.90
C THR A 255 2.07 20.18 -46.53
N GLY A 256 3.21 20.06 -45.85
CA GLY A 256 4.00 21.18 -45.34
C GLY A 256 3.38 21.87 -44.11
N GLN A 257 2.42 21.24 -43.46
CA GLN A 257 1.92 21.73 -42.17
C GLN A 257 3.03 21.73 -41.13
N SER A 258 3.95 20.77 -41.18
CA SER A 258 5.18 20.78 -40.39
C SER A 258 6.39 21.11 -41.26
N LYS A 259 6.77 22.38 -41.29
CA LYS A 259 8.00 22.83 -41.97
C LYS A 259 9.27 22.25 -41.35
N LEU A 260 9.23 21.94 -40.05
CA LEU A 260 10.39 21.38 -39.34
C LEU A 260 10.66 19.94 -39.77
N LEU A 261 9.61 19.11 -39.96
CA LEU A 261 9.76 17.78 -40.52
C LEU A 261 10.33 17.80 -41.93
N GLN A 262 9.80 18.68 -42.79
CA GLN A 262 10.35 18.84 -44.15
C GLN A 262 11.83 19.27 -44.17
N GLN A 263 12.24 20.12 -43.22
CA GLN A 263 13.64 20.55 -43.11
C GLN A 263 14.53 19.40 -42.60
N SER A 264 14.13 18.66 -41.59
CA SER A 264 14.92 17.56 -41.04
C SER A 264 15.12 16.41 -42.01
N LYS A 265 14.17 16.16 -42.91
CA LYS A 265 14.30 15.14 -43.98
C LYS A 265 15.45 15.44 -44.97
N ASN A 266 15.75 16.71 -45.18
CA ASN A 266 16.76 17.15 -46.13
C ASN A 266 18.14 17.43 -45.47
N MET A 267 18.31 17.13 -44.20
CA MET A 267 19.57 17.23 -43.46
C MET A 267 20.36 15.93 -43.55
#